data_5a1982dbeffa05dae8de3d41daa5768c
#
_entry.id   5a1982dbeffa05dae8de3d41daa5768c
#
_cell.length_a   1.000
_cell.length_b   1.000
_cell.length_c   1.000
_cell.angle_alpha   90.00
_cell.angle_beta   90.00
_cell.angle_gamma   90.00
#
_symmetry.space_group_name_H-M   'P 1'
#
loop_
_entity.id
_entity.type
_entity.pdbx_description
1 polymer ?
#
loop_
_entity_poly.entity_id
_entity_poly.type
_entity_poly.pdbx_seq_one_letter_code
_entity_poly.pdbx_strand_id
1 'polypeptide(L)'
;MLFLLPAYLSENSPIEYFAPVVKEYIMNLDYFFVENEKTARKVIKFFAPEKKQSELKLFLLDKYSETSDLKEAQELMKKGTDFGLLSEAGLPCIADPGNIMVKWAHKNGIKVVPVNGPSSIILVLISSGFNGQQFAFHGYLPIDKDERKNKIRQLEKQVQETGYSQIFMETPYRNQRLLEDLCKFLSPQTALCIAADINNPEKEFIKTLPIKEWQKEEIDLHKIPAIFVLGQ
;
A
#
# COMPACT_ATOMS: atom_id res chain seq x y z
N MET A 1 4.40 16.37 16.90
CA MET A 1 3.42 15.99 15.83
C MET A 1 3.75 14.60 15.28
N LEU A 2 2.80 13.94 14.64
CA LEU A 2 3.01 12.68 13.90
C LEU A 2 2.76 12.92 12.41
N PHE A 3 3.80 12.85 11.60
CA PHE A 3 3.73 13.04 10.15
C PHE A 3 3.57 11.68 9.46
N LEU A 4 2.49 11.49 8.69
CA LEU A 4 2.27 10.30 7.89
C LEU A 4 2.92 10.53 6.52
N LEU A 5 4.11 9.98 6.32
CA LEU A 5 4.94 10.26 5.15
C LEU A 5 4.78 9.17 4.09
N PRO A 6 4.64 9.53 2.82
CA PRO A 6 4.56 8.54 1.75
C PRO A 6 5.91 7.87 1.48
N ALA A 7 5.86 6.62 1.06
CA ALA A 7 6.96 5.90 0.43
C ALA A 7 6.69 5.74 -1.09
N TYR A 8 7.72 5.44 -1.87
CA TYR A 8 7.55 5.11 -3.27
C TYR A 8 6.84 3.74 -3.43
N LEU A 9 6.13 3.55 -4.54
CA LEU A 9 5.54 2.26 -4.90
C LEU A 9 6.53 1.35 -5.63
N SER A 10 7.47 1.95 -6.38
CA SER A 10 8.59 1.28 -7.05
C SER A 10 9.88 2.01 -6.73
N GLU A 11 11.01 1.29 -6.60
CA GLU A 11 12.35 1.89 -6.40
C GLU A 11 12.75 2.79 -7.61
N ASN A 12 12.10 2.62 -8.76
CA ASN A 12 12.28 3.44 -9.96
C ASN A 12 11.26 4.57 -10.10
N SER A 13 10.43 4.82 -9.10
CA SER A 13 9.47 5.93 -9.14
C SER A 13 10.18 7.28 -9.29
N PRO A 14 9.76 8.15 -10.23
CA PRO A 14 10.29 9.52 -10.33
C PRO A 14 10.03 10.31 -9.05
N ILE A 15 11.02 11.11 -8.63
CA ILE A 15 10.89 11.97 -7.45
C ILE A 15 9.79 13.04 -7.66
N GLU A 16 9.53 13.41 -8.88
CA GLU A 16 8.53 14.39 -9.30
C GLU A 16 7.08 13.96 -9.01
N TYR A 17 6.85 12.66 -8.73
CA TYR A 17 5.53 12.17 -8.31
C TYR A 17 5.19 12.55 -6.86
N PHE A 18 6.13 13.13 -6.13
CA PHE A 18 5.96 13.50 -4.73
C PHE A 18 5.98 15.03 -4.53
N ALA A 19 5.17 15.49 -3.58
CA ALA A 19 5.20 16.89 -3.20
C ALA A 19 6.57 17.24 -2.58
N PRO A 20 7.18 18.39 -2.94
CA PRO A 20 8.50 18.82 -2.42
C PRO A 20 8.58 18.83 -0.88
N VAL A 21 7.47 19.11 -0.21
CA VAL A 21 7.36 19.14 1.25
C VAL A 21 7.71 17.80 1.91
N VAL A 22 7.62 16.67 1.19
CA VAL A 22 8.02 15.35 1.72
C VAL A 22 9.51 15.36 2.08
N LYS A 23 10.35 15.91 1.19
CA LYS A 23 11.79 16.09 1.43
C LYS A 23 12.03 16.97 2.66
N GLU A 24 11.31 18.10 2.77
CA GLU A 24 11.46 19.02 3.90
C GLU A 24 11.14 18.35 5.24
N TYR A 25 10.03 17.61 5.32
CA TYR A 25 9.70 16.87 6.52
C TYR A 25 10.76 15.81 6.85
N ILE A 26 11.18 15.02 5.88
CA ILE A 26 12.19 13.98 6.10
C ILE A 26 13.52 14.60 6.57
N MET A 27 13.94 15.75 6.02
CA MET A 27 15.15 16.44 6.43
C MET A 27 15.10 16.92 7.89
N ASN A 28 13.93 17.36 8.35
CA ASN A 28 13.75 17.96 9.67
C ASN A 28 13.40 16.94 10.78
N LEU A 29 13.14 15.67 10.42
CA LEU A 29 12.78 14.62 11.37
C LEU A 29 13.93 13.65 11.57
N ASP A 30 14.24 13.31 12.81
CA ASP A 30 15.24 12.29 13.17
C ASP A 30 14.61 11.00 13.72
N TYR A 31 13.33 11.06 14.10
CA TYR A 31 12.59 9.97 14.72
C TYR A 31 11.51 9.43 13.78
N PHE A 32 11.53 8.13 13.55
CA PHE A 32 10.56 7.50 12.62
C PHE A 32 10.00 6.20 13.19
N PHE A 33 8.70 6.00 13.05
CA PHE A 33 8.06 4.69 13.13
C PHE A 33 8.12 4.02 11.77
N VAL A 34 8.55 2.77 11.74
CA VAL A 34 8.79 2.03 10.50
C VAL A 34 8.44 0.54 10.67
N GLU A 35 8.07 -0.14 9.59
CA GLU A 35 7.87 -1.59 9.60
C GLU A 35 9.20 -2.35 9.44
N ASN A 36 10.10 -1.78 8.65
CA ASN A 36 11.40 -2.38 8.34
C ASN A 36 12.46 -1.29 8.20
N GLU A 37 13.52 -1.38 8.99
CA GLU A 37 14.59 -0.37 8.98
C GLU A 37 15.30 -0.23 7.63
N LYS A 38 15.58 -1.36 6.97
CA LYS A 38 16.29 -1.36 5.69
C LYS A 38 15.48 -0.65 4.61
N THR A 39 14.19 -0.92 4.52
CA THR A 39 13.29 -0.26 3.57
C THR A 39 13.14 1.22 3.92
N ALA A 40 12.91 1.55 5.18
CA ALA A 40 12.79 2.94 5.63
C ALA A 40 14.04 3.78 5.31
N ARG A 41 15.23 3.24 5.55
CA ARG A 41 16.49 3.92 5.19
C ARG A 41 16.63 4.16 3.69
N LYS A 42 16.16 3.25 2.83
CA LYS A 42 16.11 3.45 1.38
C LYS A 42 15.15 4.59 1.01
N VAL A 43 13.94 4.60 1.59
CA VAL A 43 12.95 5.65 1.37
C VAL A 43 13.46 7.02 1.81
N ILE A 44 14.05 7.12 3.00
CA ILE A 44 14.65 8.36 3.49
C ILE A 44 15.79 8.82 2.56
N LYS A 45 16.66 7.91 2.12
CA LYS A 45 17.74 8.23 1.19
C LYS A 45 17.23 8.67 -0.20
N PHE A 46 16.12 8.11 -0.65
CA PHE A 46 15.49 8.51 -1.92
C PHE A 46 15.04 9.97 -1.90
N PHE A 47 14.38 10.41 -0.82
CA PHE A 47 13.91 11.79 -0.69
C PHE A 47 15.01 12.78 -0.26
N ALA A 48 15.91 12.35 0.60
CA ALA A 48 16.91 13.18 1.26
C ALA A 48 18.27 12.47 1.28
N PRO A 49 18.96 12.35 0.12
CA PRO A 49 20.23 11.62 0.02
C PRO A 49 21.34 12.23 0.88
N GLU A 50 21.24 13.53 1.20
CA GLU A 50 22.16 14.27 2.06
C GLU A 50 21.95 14.01 3.57
N LYS A 51 20.82 13.40 3.97
CA LYS A 51 20.54 13.14 5.39
C LYS A 51 21.41 12.01 5.93
N LYS A 52 22.05 12.27 7.06
CA LYS A 52 22.95 11.30 7.72
C LYS A 52 22.15 10.15 8.34
N GLN A 53 22.32 8.96 7.79
CA GLN A 53 21.63 7.75 8.22
C GLN A 53 21.96 7.29 9.65
N SER A 54 23.14 7.68 10.18
CA SER A 54 23.57 7.37 11.55
C SER A 54 22.85 8.18 12.63
N GLU A 55 22.24 9.29 12.27
CA GLU A 55 21.50 10.16 13.19
C GLU A 55 20.04 9.75 13.35
N LEU A 56 19.55 8.84 12.49
CA LEU A 56 18.16 8.38 12.51
C LEU A 56 17.86 7.46 13.70
N LYS A 57 16.76 7.72 14.37
CA LYS A 57 16.15 6.88 15.41
C LYS A 57 14.91 6.20 14.84
N LEU A 58 15.04 4.90 14.54
CA LEU A 58 13.97 4.11 13.93
C LEU A 58 13.34 3.21 14.98
N PHE A 59 12.01 3.31 15.12
CA PHE A 59 11.21 2.52 16.05
C PHE A 59 10.35 1.55 15.24
N LEU A 60 10.60 0.25 15.43
CA LEU A 60 9.91 -0.79 14.69
C LEU A 60 8.44 -0.91 15.15
N LEU A 61 7.53 -0.93 14.19
CA LEU A 61 6.13 -1.26 14.39
C LEU A 61 5.89 -2.67 13.87
N ASP A 62 5.54 -3.60 14.76
CA ASP A 62 4.97 -4.86 14.38
C ASP A 62 3.56 -5.02 14.94
N LYS A 63 2.82 -6.03 14.49
CA LYS A 63 1.43 -6.27 14.91
C LYS A 63 1.28 -6.61 16.40
N TYR A 64 2.38 -6.85 17.10
CA TYR A 64 2.41 -7.37 18.47
C TYR A 64 3.23 -6.51 19.43
N SER A 65 3.82 -5.40 18.96
CA SER A 65 4.77 -4.62 19.75
C SER A 65 4.08 -3.71 20.79
N GLU A 66 4.04 -4.14 22.03
CA GLU A 66 4.19 -3.26 23.17
C GLU A 66 5.66 -3.35 23.66
N THR A 67 6.60 -2.89 22.86
CA THR A 67 8.03 -2.94 23.21
C THR A 67 8.40 -1.75 24.12
N SER A 68 9.51 -1.89 24.87
CA SER A 68 10.11 -0.78 25.63
C SER A 68 10.37 0.44 24.76
N ASP A 69 10.78 0.20 23.50
CA ASP A 69 11.13 1.22 22.51
C ASP A 69 9.92 2.06 22.10
N LEU A 70 8.74 1.43 21.93
CA LEU A 70 7.51 2.16 21.66
C LEU A 70 7.10 3.06 22.82
N LYS A 71 7.31 2.64 24.07
CA LYS A 71 7.05 3.47 25.24
C LYS A 71 8.00 4.66 25.29
N GLU A 72 9.29 4.48 24.97
CA GLU A 72 10.26 5.56 24.84
C GLU A 72 9.81 6.57 23.78
N ALA A 73 9.45 6.12 22.57
CA ALA A 73 8.98 6.97 21.49
C ALA A 73 7.72 7.77 21.90
N GLN A 74 6.77 7.12 22.58
CA GLN A 74 5.55 7.74 23.08
C GLN A 74 5.85 8.85 24.10
N GLU A 75 6.79 8.64 25.03
CA GLU A 75 7.20 9.66 25.99
C GLU A 75 7.92 10.83 25.33
N LEU A 76 8.75 10.58 24.30
CA LEU A 76 9.37 11.65 23.51
C LEU A 76 8.31 12.48 22.78
N MET A 77 7.30 11.85 22.18
CA MET A 77 6.19 12.56 21.52
C MET A 77 5.39 13.41 22.51
N LYS A 78 5.10 12.92 23.71
CA LYS A 78 4.43 13.72 24.76
C LYS A 78 5.24 14.94 25.17
N LYS A 79 6.57 14.87 25.09
CA LYS A 79 7.48 15.99 25.36
C LYS A 79 7.60 16.96 24.18
N GLY A 80 6.90 16.73 23.09
CA GLY A 80 6.85 17.61 21.92
C GLY A 80 7.79 17.22 20.77
N THR A 81 8.46 16.07 20.85
CA THR A 81 9.29 15.58 19.74
C THR A 81 8.40 15.17 18.55
N ASP A 82 8.79 15.59 17.35
CA ASP A 82 8.11 15.26 16.10
C ASP A 82 8.59 13.92 15.54
N PHE A 83 7.66 13.13 15.00
CA PHE A 83 7.93 11.82 14.45
C PHE A 83 7.37 11.69 13.03
N GLY A 84 8.11 11.01 12.15
CA GLY A 84 7.61 10.46 10.90
C GLY A 84 7.05 9.05 11.08
N LEU A 85 6.08 8.67 10.27
CA LEU A 85 5.62 7.30 10.13
C LEU A 85 5.71 6.93 8.66
N LEU A 86 6.49 5.88 8.36
CA LEU A 86 6.74 5.36 7.02
C LEU A 86 6.27 3.92 6.91
N SER A 87 5.54 3.61 5.85
CA SER A 87 5.26 2.23 5.41
C SER A 87 6.35 1.71 4.47
N GLU A 88 6.28 0.45 4.08
CA GLU A 88 7.17 -0.13 3.09
C GLU A 88 6.90 0.39 1.67
N ALA A 89 5.64 0.76 1.34
CA ALA A 89 5.25 1.31 0.05
C ALA A 89 3.98 2.16 0.15
N GLY A 90 3.92 3.27 -0.59
CA GLY A 90 2.75 4.14 -0.68
C GLY A 90 2.44 4.91 0.60
N LEU A 91 1.16 5.08 0.91
CA LEU A 91 0.69 5.79 2.09
C LEU A 91 0.67 4.89 3.32
N PRO A 92 1.20 5.35 4.47
CA PRO A 92 1.17 4.60 5.71
C PRO A 92 -0.26 4.47 6.27
N CYS A 93 -0.45 3.52 7.17
CA CYS A 93 -1.73 3.17 7.81
C CYS A 93 -2.74 2.46 6.88
N ILE A 94 -2.35 2.04 5.70
CA ILE A 94 -3.18 1.27 4.78
C ILE A 94 -2.53 -0.10 4.56
N ALA A 95 -3.13 -1.14 5.10
CA ALA A 95 -2.63 -2.51 5.09
C ALA A 95 -1.31 -2.72 5.87
N ASP A 96 -0.95 -1.80 6.73
CA ASP A 96 0.22 -1.81 7.59
C ASP A 96 -0.15 -1.54 9.07
N PRO A 97 0.77 -1.76 10.04
CA PRO A 97 0.51 -1.58 11.47
C PRO A 97 0.51 -0.13 11.95
N GLY A 98 0.77 0.87 11.10
CA GLY A 98 0.93 2.28 11.47
C GLY A 98 -0.29 2.90 12.16
N ASN A 99 -1.49 2.39 11.90
CA ASN A 99 -2.73 2.83 12.52
C ASN A 99 -2.70 2.80 14.06
N ILE A 100 -1.88 1.95 14.68
CA ILE A 100 -1.70 1.86 16.14
C ILE A 100 -1.18 3.20 16.67
N MET A 101 -0.17 3.77 16.02
CA MET A 101 0.44 5.05 16.44
C MET A 101 -0.48 6.23 16.16
N VAL A 102 -1.23 6.20 15.07
CA VAL A 102 -2.24 7.23 14.78
C VAL A 102 -3.34 7.23 15.85
N LYS A 103 -3.86 6.06 16.20
CA LYS A 103 -4.85 5.91 17.27
C LYS A 103 -4.30 6.40 18.63
N TRP A 104 -3.05 6.07 18.92
CA TRP A 104 -2.40 6.50 20.13
C TRP A 104 -2.19 8.03 20.16
N ALA A 105 -1.76 8.64 19.05
CA ALA A 105 -1.57 10.08 18.90
C ALA A 105 -2.87 10.84 19.15
N HIS A 106 -3.98 10.43 18.53
CA HIS A 106 -5.29 11.03 18.77
C HIS A 106 -5.71 10.94 20.24
N LYS A 107 -5.51 9.79 20.90
CA LYS A 107 -5.84 9.61 22.31
C LYS A 107 -5.05 10.54 23.24
N ASN A 108 -3.85 10.96 22.85
CA ASN A 108 -2.97 11.82 23.62
C ASN A 108 -2.94 13.28 23.14
N GLY A 109 -3.87 13.69 22.27
CA GLY A 109 -3.97 15.07 21.77
C GLY A 109 -2.80 15.48 20.86
N ILE A 110 -2.06 14.53 20.30
CA ILE A 110 -0.94 14.80 19.40
C ILE A 110 -1.47 14.98 17.98
N LYS A 111 -1.08 16.09 17.34
CA LYS A 111 -1.49 16.42 15.98
C LYS A 111 -0.95 15.38 14.99
N VAL A 112 -1.83 14.79 14.19
CA VAL A 112 -1.51 13.91 13.06
C VAL A 112 -1.55 14.74 11.78
N VAL A 113 -0.51 14.64 10.96
CA VAL A 113 -0.33 15.40 9.71
C VAL A 113 -0.20 14.40 8.55
N PRO A 114 -1.28 14.14 7.79
CA PRO A 114 -1.17 13.33 6.58
C PRO A 114 -0.45 14.12 5.48
N VAL A 115 0.49 13.46 4.81
CA VAL A 115 1.25 14.05 3.70
C VAL A 115 0.85 13.35 2.40
N ASN A 116 0.61 14.14 1.35
CA ASN A 116 0.21 13.62 0.05
C ASN A 116 1.27 12.71 -0.56
N GLY A 117 0.82 11.60 -1.13
CA GLY A 117 1.68 10.65 -1.82
C GLY A 117 0.89 9.61 -2.61
N PRO A 118 1.56 8.71 -3.33
CA PRO A 118 0.93 7.71 -4.15
C PRO A 118 0.25 6.63 -3.29
N SER A 119 -0.88 6.13 -3.80
CA SER A 119 -1.57 4.96 -3.27
C SER A 119 -1.89 4.03 -4.43
N SER A 120 -1.35 2.81 -4.42
CA SER A 120 -1.64 1.82 -5.45
C SER A 120 -3.14 1.51 -5.56
N ILE A 121 -3.85 1.55 -4.44
CA ILE A 121 -5.30 1.31 -4.36
C ILE A 121 -6.07 2.38 -5.14
N ILE A 122 -5.73 3.64 -4.95
CA ILE A 122 -6.41 4.74 -5.65
C ILE A 122 -5.94 4.81 -7.11
N LEU A 123 -4.65 4.60 -7.38
CA LEU A 123 -4.10 4.62 -8.73
C LEU A 123 -4.72 3.52 -9.61
N VAL A 124 -4.86 2.29 -9.10
CA VAL A 124 -5.53 1.24 -9.87
C VAL A 124 -7.01 1.53 -10.07
N LEU A 125 -7.70 2.07 -9.08
CA LEU A 125 -9.12 2.40 -9.18
C LEU A 125 -9.38 3.45 -10.28
N ILE A 126 -8.65 4.56 -10.26
CA ILE A 126 -8.81 5.63 -11.26
C ILE A 126 -8.40 5.21 -12.67
N SER A 127 -7.51 4.24 -12.81
CA SER A 127 -7.04 3.72 -14.11
C SER A 127 -7.84 2.50 -14.61
N SER A 128 -8.66 1.88 -13.75
CA SER A 128 -9.44 0.69 -14.12
C SER A 128 -10.61 0.98 -15.05
N GLY A 129 -11.16 2.20 -15.02
CA GLY A 129 -12.41 2.57 -15.68
C GLY A 129 -13.66 2.14 -14.91
N PHE A 130 -13.55 1.63 -13.69
CA PHE A 130 -14.65 1.16 -12.85
C PHE A 130 -15.21 2.25 -11.93
N ASN A 131 -16.23 1.90 -11.15
CA ASN A 131 -16.90 2.82 -10.22
C ASN A 131 -15.94 3.34 -9.15
N GLY A 132 -15.60 4.62 -9.23
CA GLY A 132 -14.75 5.31 -8.25
C GLY A 132 -15.49 5.95 -7.07
N GLN A 133 -16.84 5.98 -7.09
CA GLN A 133 -17.64 6.52 -5.99
C GLN A 133 -17.91 5.50 -4.90
N GLN A 134 -18.02 4.23 -5.29
CA GLN A 134 -18.36 3.14 -4.39
C GLN A 134 -17.40 1.97 -4.65
N PHE A 135 -16.52 1.75 -3.71
CA PHE A 135 -15.52 0.69 -3.78
C PHE A 135 -15.18 0.15 -2.40
N ALA A 136 -14.66 -1.06 -2.37
CA ALA A 136 -14.17 -1.70 -1.17
C ALA A 136 -12.76 -2.26 -1.39
N PHE A 137 -11.86 -2.02 -0.44
CA PHE A 137 -10.55 -2.62 -0.40
C PHE A 137 -10.54 -3.79 0.60
N HIS A 138 -10.13 -4.97 0.14
CA HIS A 138 -10.17 -6.22 0.90
C HIS A 138 -8.81 -6.66 1.42
N GLY A 139 -7.73 -5.95 1.10
CA GLY A 139 -6.37 -6.39 1.43
C GLY A 139 -5.98 -7.68 0.72
N TYR A 140 -5.32 -8.59 1.43
CA TYR A 140 -4.92 -9.89 0.93
C TYR A 140 -6.09 -10.88 0.94
N LEU A 141 -6.23 -11.67 -0.14
CA LEU A 141 -7.19 -12.75 -0.16
C LEU A 141 -6.69 -13.97 0.67
N PRO A 142 -7.59 -14.88 1.09
CA PRO A 142 -7.22 -16.05 1.87
C PRO A 142 -6.14 -16.91 1.18
N ILE A 143 -5.20 -17.43 1.99
CA ILE A 143 -4.12 -18.30 1.49
C ILE A 143 -4.67 -19.68 1.14
N ASP A 144 -5.63 -20.17 1.93
CA ASP A 144 -6.32 -21.44 1.65
C ASP A 144 -7.07 -21.35 0.31
N LYS A 145 -6.99 -22.39 -0.48
CA LYS A 145 -7.53 -22.40 -1.86
C LYS A 145 -9.07 -22.35 -1.89
N ASP A 146 -9.73 -23.08 -0.99
CA ASP A 146 -11.19 -23.15 -0.99
C ASP A 146 -11.79 -21.87 -0.39
N GLU A 147 -11.18 -21.31 0.66
CA GLU A 147 -11.55 -20.01 1.19
C GLU A 147 -11.34 -18.91 0.17
N ARG A 148 -10.20 -18.89 -0.56
CA ARG A 148 -9.90 -17.92 -1.62
C ARG A 148 -10.91 -18.03 -2.77
N LYS A 149 -11.25 -19.25 -3.22
CA LYS A 149 -12.29 -19.47 -4.23
C LYS A 149 -13.64 -18.91 -3.78
N ASN A 150 -14.05 -19.16 -2.54
CA ASN A 150 -15.30 -18.63 -2.01
C ASN A 150 -15.27 -17.11 -1.93
N LYS A 151 -14.14 -16.52 -1.49
CA LYS A 151 -13.97 -15.06 -1.46
C LYS A 151 -14.03 -14.44 -2.85
N ILE A 152 -13.37 -15.03 -3.84
CA ILE A 152 -13.39 -14.55 -5.25
C ILE A 152 -14.84 -14.51 -5.77
N ARG A 153 -15.61 -15.58 -5.56
CA ARG A 153 -17.02 -15.63 -5.98
C ARG A 153 -17.90 -14.63 -5.23
N GLN A 154 -17.63 -14.43 -3.94
CA GLN A 154 -18.32 -13.42 -3.15
C GLN A 154 -18.07 -12.01 -3.70
N LEU A 155 -16.82 -11.69 -4.07
CA LEU A 155 -16.46 -10.39 -4.64
C LEU A 155 -17.15 -10.16 -5.99
N GLU A 156 -17.16 -11.17 -6.86
CA GLU A 156 -17.89 -11.11 -8.12
C GLU A 156 -19.38 -10.85 -7.93
N LYS A 157 -20.00 -11.57 -6.99
CA LYS A 157 -21.41 -11.37 -6.65
C LYS A 157 -21.67 -9.95 -6.13
N GLN A 158 -20.77 -9.41 -5.29
CA GLN A 158 -20.88 -8.03 -4.80
C GLN A 158 -20.83 -7.01 -5.95
N VAL A 159 -19.92 -7.19 -6.94
CA VAL A 159 -19.89 -6.34 -8.13
C VAL A 159 -21.22 -6.38 -8.86
N GLN A 160 -21.76 -7.58 -9.10
CA GLN A 160 -23.02 -7.79 -9.85
C GLN A 160 -24.25 -7.20 -9.14
N GLU A 161 -24.32 -7.31 -7.80
CA GLU A 161 -25.46 -6.86 -7.01
C GLU A 161 -25.43 -5.37 -6.69
N THR A 162 -24.23 -4.79 -6.52
CA THR A 162 -24.09 -3.42 -6.00
C THR A 162 -23.46 -2.44 -6.98
N GLY A 163 -22.76 -2.92 -8.00
CA GLY A 163 -21.93 -2.09 -8.89
C GLY A 163 -20.67 -1.52 -8.20
N TYR A 164 -20.34 -1.94 -6.97
CA TYR A 164 -19.17 -1.45 -6.25
C TYR A 164 -17.89 -2.13 -6.73
N SER A 165 -16.85 -1.36 -6.98
CA SER A 165 -15.54 -1.89 -7.32
C SER A 165 -14.93 -2.64 -6.14
N GLN A 166 -14.38 -3.83 -6.38
CA GLN A 166 -13.77 -4.66 -5.36
C GLN A 166 -12.25 -4.72 -5.59
N ILE A 167 -11.48 -4.08 -4.71
CA ILE A 167 -10.02 -3.96 -4.81
C ILE A 167 -9.38 -4.95 -3.85
N PHE A 168 -8.38 -5.69 -4.30
CA PHE A 168 -7.62 -6.62 -3.48
C PHE A 168 -6.19 -6.77 -3.99
N MET A 169 -5.34 -7.36 -3.19
CA MET A 169 -3.94 -7.58 -3.53
C MET A 169 -3.45 -8.94 -3.06
N GLU A 170 -2.25 -9.30 -3.51
CA GLU A 170 -1.53 -10.47 -3.05
C GLU A 170 -0.04 -10.13 -2.93
N THR A 171 0.71 -10.99 -2.25
CA THR A 171 2.17 -10.85 -2.21
C THR A 171 2.76 -11.13 -3.59
N PRO A 172 3.89 -10.47 -3.97
CA PRO A 172 4.48 -10.62 -5.30
C PRO A 172 4.76 -12.08 -5.70
N TYR A 173 5.08 -12.94 -4.73
CA TYR A 173 5.35 -14.37 -4.99
C TYR A 173 4.09 -15.19 -5.31
N ARG A 174 2.90 -14.69 -4.99
CA ARG A 174 1.63 -15.40 -5.18
C ARG A 174 0.72 -14.76 -6.23
N ASN A 175 1.11 -13.62 -6.80
CA ASN A 175 0.31 -12.90 -7.80
C ASN A 175 -0.04 -13.76 -9.01
N GLN A 176 0.92 -14.52 -9.54
CA GLN A 176 0.67 -15.39 -10.68
C GLN A 176 -0.40 -16.45 -10.38
N ARG A 177 -0.30 -17.09 -9.22
CA ARG A 177 -1.30 -18.08 -8.77
C ARG A 177 -2.67 -17.44 -8.53
N LEU A 178 -2.70 -16.20 -8.00
CA LEU A 178 -3.97 -15.48 -7.84
C LEU A 178 -4.64 -15.23 -9.19
N LEU A 179 -3.89 -14.79 -10.21
CA LEU A 179 -4.41 -14.59 -11.56
C LEU A 179 -4.99 -15.89 -12.14
N GLU A 180 -4.29 -17.01 -11.99
CA GLU A 180 -4.80 -18.32 -12.42
C GLU A 180 -6.12 -18.69 -11.71
N ASP A 181 -6.21 -18.47 -10.40
CA ASP A 181 -7.44 -18.70 -9.64
C ASP A 181 -8.57 -17.75 -10.05
N LEU A 182 -8.30 -16.47 -10.34
CA LEU A 182 -9.26 -15.51 -10.86
C LEU A 182 -9.81 -15.97 -12.23
N CYS A 183 -8.93 -16.33 -13.15
CA CYS A 183 -9.30 -16.85 -14.47
C CYS A 183 -10.12 -18.14 -14.40
N LYS A 184 -9.93 -18.94 -13.37
CA LYS A 184 -10.64 -20.22 -13.16
C LYS A 184 -12.00 -20.06 -12.49
N PHE A 185 -12.14 -19.12 -11.54
CA PHE A 185 -13.31 -19.07 -10.65
C PHE A 185 -14.30 -17.97 -10.97
N LEU A 186 -13.88 -16.93 -11.70
CA LEU A 186 -14.75 -15.86 -12.17
C LEU A 186 -15.46 -16.23 -13.47
N SER A 187 -16.59 -15.59 -13.71
CA SER A 187 -17.36 -15.71 -14.97
C SER A 187 -16.56 -15.11 -16.13
N PRO A 188 -16.65 -15.69 -17.36
CA PRO A 188 -15.88 -15.22 -18.52
C PRO A 188 -16.11 -13.75 -18.88
N GLN A 189 -17.25 -13.19 -18.52
CA GLN A 189 -17.64 -11.80 -18.81
C GLN A 189 -17.24 -10.81 -17.73
N THR A 190 -16.85 -11.29 -16.53
CA THR A 190 -16.46 -10.42 -15.43
C THR A 190 -15.23 -9.61 -15.81
N ALA A 191 -15.30 -8.29 -15.64
CA ALA A 191 -14.18 -7.41 -15.93
C ALA A 191 -13.19 -7.38 -14.75
N LEU A 192 -11.92 -7.53 -15.05
CA LEU A 192 -10.80 -7.49 -14.12
C LEU A 192 -9.77 -6.48 -14.61
N CYS A 193 -9.41 -5.54 -13.76
CA CYS A 193 -8.24 -4.69 -13.93
C CYS A 193 -7.07 -5.26 -13.16
N ILE A 194 -5.91 -5.34 -13.77
CA ILE A 194 -4.62 -5.66 -13.15
C ILE A 194 -3.71 -4.47 -13.33
N ALA A 195 -3.14 -3.99 -12.23
CA ALA A 195 -2.09 -2.98 -12.25
C ALA A 195 -0.85 -3.55 -11.56
N ALA A 196 0.25 -3.63 -12.28
CA ALA A 196 1.51 -4.19 -11.83
C ALA A 196 2.63 -3.17 -11.96
N ASP A 197 3.55 -3.18 -11.00
CA ASP A 197 4.74 -2.29 -10.92
C ASP A 197 4.38 -0.79 -11.12
N ILE A 198 3.29 -0.35 -10.48
CA ILE A 198 2.76 1.02 -10.59
C ILE A 198 3.82 2.05 -10.22
N ASN A 199 3.88 3.14 -10.96
CA ASN A 199 4.89 4.20 -10.84
C ASN A 199 6.33 3.78 -11.25
N ASN A 200 6.49 2.64 -11.92
CA ASN A 200 7.73 2.30 -12.60
C ASN A 200 7.61 2.72 -14.08
N PRO A 201 8.27 3.79 -14.55
CA PRO A 201 8.09 4.32 -15.92
C PRO A 201 8.41 3.33 -17.03
N GLU A 202 9.26 2.32 -16.75
CA GLU A 202 9.69 1.34 -17.73
C GLU A 202 8.88 0.05 -17.73
N LYS A 203 8.23 -0.28 -16.58
CA LYS A 203 7.62 -1.61 -16.34
C LYS A 203 6.18 -1.55 -15.88
N GLU A 204 5.64 -0.34 -15.68
CA GLU A 204 4.25 -0.19 -15.29
C GLU A 204 3.34 -0.88 -16.30
N PHE A 205 2.45 -1.71 -15.80
CA PHE A 205 1.44 -2.39 -16.60
C PHE A 205 0.07 -2.19 -15.96
N ILE A 206 -0.87 -1.60 -16.70
CA ILE A 206 -2.26 -1.44 -16.25
C ILE A 206 -3.18 -1.82 -17.41
N LYS A 207 -4.04 -2.81 -17.16
CA LYS A 207 -4.95 -3.30 -18.20
C LYS A 207 -6.25 -3.81 -17.61
N THR A 208 -7.37 -3.45 -18.23
CA THR A 208 -8.72 -3.93 -17.87
C THR A 208 -9.26 -4.78 -19.02
N LEU A 209 -9.57 -6.03 -18.73
CA LEU A 209 -10.13 -6.99 -19.67
C LEU A 209 -11.20 -7.86 -19.02
N PRO A 210 -12.15 -8.43 -19.78
CA PRO A 210 -12.97 -9.54 -19.31
C PRO A 210 -12.11 -10.81 -19.11
N ILE A 211 -12.52 -11.65 -18.17
CA ILE A 211 -11.77 -12.88 -17.81
C ILE A 211 -11.47 -13.77 -19.01
N LYS A 212 -12.40 -13.92 -19.95
CA LYS A 212 -12.18 -14.71 -21.20
C LYS A 212 -11.00 -14.22 -22.04
N GLU A 213 -10.63 -12.94 -21.91
CA GLU A 213 -9.48 -12.36 -22.59
C GLU A 213 -8.21 -12.51 -21.75
N TRP A 214 -8.29 -12.33 -20.42
CA TRP A 214 -7.18 -12.63 -19.52
C TRP A 214 -6.68 -14.07 -19.64
N GLN A 215 -7.56 -15.03 -19.95
CA GLN A 215 -7.18 -16.43 -20.19
C GLN A 215 -6.29 -16.63 -21.42
N LYS A 216 -6.19 -15.63 -22.31
CA LYS A 216 -5.36 -15.65 -23.53
C LYS A 216 -4.13 -14.76 -23.43
N GLU A 217 -4.07 -13.91 -22.41
CA GLU A 217 -2.95 -13.01 -22.21
C GLU A 217 -1.76 -13.76 -21.60
N GLU A 218 -0.60 -13.56 -22.19
CA GLU A 218 0.67 -14.03 -21.64
C GLU A 218 1.28 -12.93 -20.75
N ILE A 219 1.01 -13.00 -19.46
CA ILE A 219 1.56 -12.08 -18.47
C ILE A 219 2.21 -12.87 -17.34
N ASP A 220 3.43 -12.49 -16.97
CA ASP A 220 4.14 -13.00 -15.79
C ASP A 220 4.10 -11.96 -14.66
N LEU A 221 3.39 -12.30 -13.59
CA LEU A 221 3.31 -11.48 -12.37
C LEU A 221 4.20 -12.01 -11.24
N HIS A 222 5.07 -12.99 -11.51
CA HIS A 222 5.93 -13.57 -10.50
C HIS A 222 6.94 -12.54 -9.97
N LYS A 223 6.93 -12.31 -8.66
CA LYS A 223 7.74 -11.32 -7.95
C LYS A 223 7.50 -9.85 -8.34
N ILE A 224 6.41 -9.56 -9.03
CA ILE A 224 6.02 -8.21 -9.41
C ILE A 224 4.92 -7.73 -8.45
N PRO A 225 5.05 -6.57 -7.79
CA PRO A 225 3.97 -5.98 -7.01
C PRO A 225 2.75 -5.72 -7.91
N ALA A 226 1.60 -6.24 -7.53
CA ALA A 226 0.38 -6.06 -8.31
C ALA A 226 -0.85 -5.87 -7.42
N ILE A 227 -1.84 -5.17 -7.96
CA ILE A 227 -3.13 -4.93 -7.35
C ILE A 227 -4.23 -5.20 -8.37
N PHE A 228 -5.34 -5.71 -7.90
CA PHE A 228 -6.43 -6.23 -8.72
C PHE A 228 -7.73 -5.53 -8.38
N VAL A 229 -8.55 -5.25 -9.40
CA VAL A 229 -9.89 -4.69 -9.21
C VAL A 229 -10.91 -5.46 -10.05
N LEU A 230 -11.99 -5.89 -9.43
CA LEU A 230 -13.21 -6.33 -10.11
C LEU A 230 -14.21 -5.17 -10.16
N GLY A 231 -14.84 -4.95 -11.29
CA GLY A 231 -15.82 -3.88 -11.47
C GLY A 231 -16.68 -4.06 -12.72
N GLN A 232 -17.52 -3.05 -12.96
CA GLN A 232 -18.40 -2.93 -14.14
C GLN A 232 -18.14 -1.60 -14.85
#